data_5fad182ab74c2f2480203f53782c0e18
#
_entry.id   5fad182ab74c2f2480203f53782c0e18
#
_cell.length_a   1.000
_cell.length_b   1.000
_cell.length_c   1.000
_cell.angle_alpha   90.00
_cell.angle_beta   90.00
_cell.angle_gamma   90.00
#
_symmetry.space_group_name_H-M   'P 1'
#
loop_
_entity.id
_entity.type
_entity.pdbx_description
1 polymer ?
#
loop_
_entity_poly.entity_id
_entity_poly.type
_entity_poly.pdbx_seq_one_letter_code
_entity_poly.pdbx_strand_id
1 'polypeptide(L)'
;MKNVIIISSNYTGHGHKSISEALQEQFNLHKDVNINIIDGFDLAGNMGIQVGKSYGLVTRNAKKLWNLAWKFSSKNLYVMHEFIELSIKYNFVKLLKKLKPDLILCVHPIFNTPIINILKENRINIPFVTFVADLVSISPLWADKRANCIICPTEEAKERCMSFGIAEDSIKVIGFPVRSRFTQHINQKVSNPSYSLDKPLQCLVMSGGEGSGDMGLISKTLLDNFNCNVNIIAGRNKSLKEKLDKTLLLQYPGRINILGYTYNIEEYMLTSDIAFTRGSPNVMMEAVACNVPLIITGALPGQEQENPDFAEKNNLGIVCKDFSNLYELVSELLADNGKKLNAIKQSQLQYFDHNSAQKIVEYTLSLINSSTTIYPSEIRLRRKFSRLSLK
;
A
#
# COMPACT_ATOMS: atom_id res chain seq x y z
N MET A 1 27.76 -0.58 13.01
CA MET A 1 26.54 0.05 12.48
C MET A 1 26.00 -0.85 11.40
N LYS A 2 24.75 -1.30 11.51
CA LYS A 2 24.08 -2.19 10.54
C LYS A 2 23.54 -1.38 9.38
N ASN A 3 23.80 -1.80 8.16
CA ASN A 3 23.29 -1.13 6.95
C ASN A 3 22.08 -1.89 6.42
N VAL A 4 20.92 -1.24 6.39
CA VAL A 4 19.69 -1.82 5.85
C VAL A 4 19.28 -1.09 4.58
N ILE A 5 18.86 -1.84 3.56
CA ILE A 5 18.29 -1.29 2.34
C ILE A 5 16.82 -1.70 2.27
N ILE A 6 15.93 -0.73 2.03
CA ILE A 6 14.55 -0.99 1.62
C ILE A 6 14.45 -0.75 0.11
N ILE A 7 14.04 -1.78 -0.65
CA ILE A 7 13.72 -1.66 -2.08
C ILE A 7 12.24 -1.32 -2.21
N SER A 8 11.95 -0.17 -2.78
CA SER A 8 10.63 0.43 -2.86
C SER A 8 10.31 0.97 -4.26
N SER A 9 9.23 1.71 -4.40
CA SER A 9 8.90 2.51 -5.57
C SER A 9 8.20 3.81 -5.20
N ASN A 10 8.64 4.90 -5.81
CA ASN A 10 7.99 6.21 -5.75
C ASN A 10 7.02 6.43 -6.93
N TYR A 11 7.09 5.59 -7.97
CA TYR A 11 6.40 5.79 -9.24
C TYR A 11 5.11 4.96 -9.37
N THR A 12 5.02 3.79 -8.74
CA THR A 12 3.89 2.85 -8.87
C THR A 12 2.80 3.09 -7.81
N GLY A 13 2.32 4.32 -7.73
CA GLY A 13 1.45 4.75 -6.64
C GLY A 13 2.23 5.06 -5.35
N HIS A 14 1.53 5.51 -4.31
CA HIS A 14 2.21 5.90 -3.06
C HIS A 14 2.22 4.78 -2.00
N GLY A 15 1.64 3.61 -2.29
CA GLY A 15 1.51 2.53 -1.33
C GLY A 15 2.87 2.01 -0.84
N HIS A 16 3.73 1.60 -1.76
CA HIS A 16 5.06 1.09 -1.41
C HIS A 16 5.92 2.13 -0.70
N LYS A 17 5.82 3.41 -1.12
CA LYS A 17 6.48 4.53 -0.46
C LYS A 17 5.97 4.70 0.98
N SER A 18 4.66 4.69 1.20
CA SER A 18 4.03 4.84 2.52
C SER A 18 4.50 3.75 3.49
N ILE A 19 4.53 2.48 3.03
CA ILE A 19 5.06 1.35 3.79
C ILE A 19 6.54 1.55 4.13
N SER A 20 7.35 1.96 3.14
CA SER A 20 8.79 2.17 3.36
C SER A 20 9.06 3.29 4.35
N GLU A 21 8.29 4.38 4.29
CA GLU A 21 8.36 5.49 5.25
C GLU A 21 7.98 5.03 6.66
N ALA A 22 6.90 4.25 6.82
CA ALA A 22 6.49 3.70 8.10
C ALA A 22 7.57 2.81 8.73
N LEU A 23 8.21 1.98 7.93
CA LEU A 23 9.32 1.13 8.39
C LEU A 23 10.58 1.95 8.69
N GLN A 24 10.89 2.96 7.87
CA GLN A 24 12.02 3.86 8.09
C GLN A 24 11.88 4.64 9.40
N GLU A 25 10.67 5.12 9.73
CA GLU A 25 10.40 5.77 11.03
C GLU A 25 10.84 4.88 12.20
N GLN A 26 10.53 3.58 12.15
CA GLN A 26 10.90 2.63 13.18
C GLN A 26 12.39 2.25 13.16
N PHE A 27 12.98 2.02 11.98
CA PHE A 27 14.43 1.78 11.88
C PHE A 27 15.25 2.94 12.45
N ASN A 28 14.82 4.18 12.26
CA ASN A 28 15.51 5.37 12.75
C ASN A 28 15.53 5.48 14.30
N LEU A 29 14.69 4.72 15.00
CA LEU A 29 14.76 4.63 16.47
C LEU A 29 15.98 3.81 16.96
N HIS A 30 16.59 3.00 16.08
CA HIS A 30 17.76 2.18 16.38
C HIS A 30 19.05 2.94 15.98
N LYS A 31 19.77 3.46 16.97
CA LYS A 31 21.00 4.30 16.78
C LYS A 31 22.15 3.57 16.05
N ASP A 32 22.15 2.25 16.07
CA ASP A 32 23.15 1.38 15.44
C ASP A 32 22.78 0.96 14.01
N VAL A 33 21.66 1.45 13.47
CA VAL A 33 21.15 1.12 12.13
C VAL A 33 21.24 2.33 11.19
N ASN A 34 21.76 2.10 9.99
CA ASN A 34 21.72 3.04 8.87
C ASN A 34 20.77 2.52 7.82
N ILE A 35 19.71 3.26 7.53
CA ILE A 35 18.65 2.85 6.61
C ILE A 35 18.70 3.64 5.32
N ASN A 36 18.58 2.97 4.17
CA ASN A 36 18.50 3.58 2.85
C ASN A 36 17.28 3.06 2.09
N ILE A 37 16.36 3.93 1.70
CA ILE A 37 15.26 3.60 0.80
C ILE A 37 15.74 3.81 -0.63
N ILE A 38 15.65 2.76 -1.45
CA ILE A 38 16.08 2.74 -2.86
C ILE A 38 14.86 2.50 -3.73
N ASP A 39 14.63 3.40 -4.68
CA ASP A 39 13.63 3.14 -5.72
C ASP A 39 14.17 2.11 -6.72
N GLY A 40 13.46 0.99 -6.87
CA GLY A 40 13.89 -0.08 -7.76
C GLY A 40 13.88 0.33 -9.23
N PHE A 41 13.01 1.26 -9.64
CA PHE A 41 12.96 1.77 -11.01
C PHE A 41 14.15 2.69 -11.32
N ASP A 42 14.67 3.43 -10.32
CA ASP A 42 15.87 4.25 -10.51
C ASP A 42 17.10 3.39 -10.81
N LEU A 43 17.13 2.15 -10.31
CA LEU A 43 18.19 1.19 -10.64
C LEU A 43 18.22 0.81 -12.12
N ALA A 44 17.07 0.87 -12.82
CA ALA A 44 16.99 0.64 -14.26
C ALA A 44 17.24 1.92 -15.10
N GLY A 45 17.57 3.04 -14.45
CA GLY A 45 17.84 4.32 -15.10
C GLY A 45 16.60 4.95 -15.74
N ASN A 46 16.80 5.83 -16.73
CA ASN A 46 15.72 6.61 -17.34
C ASN A 46 14.57 5.75 -17.90
N MET A 47 14.86 4.59 -18.47
CA MET A 47 13.84 3.68 -18.98
C MET A 47 12.97 3.12 -17.86
N GLY A 48 13.56 2.69 -16.75
CA GLY A 48 12.83 2.24 -15.57
C GLY A 48 11.92 3.33 -15.01
N ILE A 49 12.44 4.55 -14.86
CA ILE A 49 11.67 5.70 -14.38
C ILE A 49 10.45 5.98 -15.27
N GLN A 50 10.58 5.91 -16.59
CA GLN A 50 9.46 6.11 -17.53
C GLN A 50 8.40 5.02 -17.37
N VAL A 51 8.82 3.75 -17.23
CA VAL A 51 7.91 2.62 -16.98
C VAL A 51 7.15 2.83 -15.66
N GLY A 52 7.84 3.18 -14.58
CA GLY A 52 7.22 3.45 -13.30
C GLY A 52 6.20 4.61 -13.37
N LYS A 53 6.55 5.72 -14.01
CA LYS A 53 5.65 6.88 -14.18
C LYS A 53 4.40 6.58 -15.02
N SER A 54 4.48 5.64 -15.95
CA SER A 54 3.33 5.23 -16.77
C SER A 54 2.24 4.51 -15.96
N TYR A 55 2.59 3.92 -14.81
CA TYR A 55 1.67 3.18 -13.94
C TYR A 55 0.42 4.00 -13.57
N GLY A 56 0.59 5.21 -13.05
CA GLY A 56 -0.52 6.07 -12.63
C GLY A 56 -1.46 6.44 -13.78
N LEU A 57 -0.92 6.65 -14.98
CA LEU A 57 -1.73 6.95 -16.17
C LEU A 57 -2.55 5.73 -16.62
N VAL A 58 -1.94 4.54 -16.62
CA VAL A 58 -2.59 3.30 -17.05
C VAL A 58 -3.68 2.88 -16.07
N THR A 59 -3.41 2.89 -14.77
CA THR A 59 -4.38 2.49 -13.74
C THR A 59 -5.58 3.44 -13.66
N ARG A 60 -5.39 4.73 -13.96
CA ARG A 60 -6.45 5.74 -13.96
C ARG A 60 -7.31 5.70 -15.23
N ASN A 61 -6.68 5.66 -16.41
CA ASN A 61 -7.35 5.90 -17.69
C ASN A 61 -7.61 4.63 -18.50
N ALA A 62 -6.94 3.51 -18.20
CA ALA A 62 -6.96 2.30 -19.00
C ALA A 62 -7.09 1.01 -18.13
N LYS A 63 -8.12 0.93 -17.28
CA LYS A 63 -8.34 -0.21 -16.37
C LYS A 63 -8.35 -1.57 -17.10
N LYS A 64 -8.88 -1.64 -18.34
CA LYS A 64 -8.86 -2.89 -19.15
C LYS A 64 -7.44 -3.29 -19.54
N LEU A 65 -6.59 -2.31 -19.92
CA LEU A 65 -5.18 -2.55 -20.24
C LEU A 65 -4.39 -2.96 -18.99
N TRP A 66 -4.69 -2.35 -17.84
CA TRP A 66 -4.13 -2.76 -16.55
C TRP A 66 -4.45 -4.23 -16.23
N ASN A 67 -5.72 -4.64 -16.35
CA ASN A 67 -6.12 -6.02 -16.10
C ASN A 67 -5.41 -7.01 -17.06
N LEU A 68 -5.22 -6.64 -18.31
CA LEU A 68 -4.46 -7.43 -19.27
C LEU A 68 -2.98 -7.53 -18.88
N ALA A 69 -2.36 -6.42 -18.49
CA ALA A 69 -0.97 -6.37 -18.01
C ALA A 69 -0.79 -7.22 -16.74
N TRP A 70 -1.73 -7.16 -15.80
CA TRP A 70 -1.75 -7.98 -14.60
C TRP A 70 -1.81 -9.48 -14.93
N LYS A 71 -2.73 -9.88 -15.81
CA LYS A 71 -2.85 -11.28 -16.26
C LYS A 71 -1.60 -11.73 -17.04
N PHE A 72 -1.01 -10.87 -17.85
CA PHE A 72 0.22 -11.18 -18.59
C PHE A 72 1.41 -11.36 -17.64
N SER A 73 1.59 -10.47 -16.68
CA SER A 73 2.66 -10.55 -15.69
C SER A 73 2.59 -11.84 -14.86
N SER A 74 1.38 -12.32 -14.59
CA SER A 74 1.17 -13.58 -13.85
C SER A 74 1.50 -14.83 -14.67
N LYS A 75 1.49 -14.78 -16.02
CA LYS A 75 1.73 -15.93 -16.90
C LYS A 75 3.16 -16.01 -17.42
N ASN A 76 3.85 -14.88 -17.57
CA ASN A 76 5.18 -14.80 -18.22
C ASN A 76 6.25 -14.29 -17.25
N LEU A 77 6.23 -14.78 -16.01
CA LEU A 77 7.11 -14.36 -14.93
C LEU A 77 8.60 -14.43 -15.28
N TYR A 78 9.03 -15.51 -15.96
CA TYR A 78 10.44 -15.73 -16.27
C TYR A 78 11.03 -14.62 -17.14
N VAL A 79 10.38 -14.33 -18.29
CA VAL A 79 10.85 -13.29 -19.24
C VAL A 79 10.89 -11.92 -18.59
N MET A 80 9.88 -11.62 -17.77
CA MET A 80 9.81 -10.34 -17.05
C MET A 80 10.94 -10.23 -16.02
N HIS A 81 11.19 -11.28 -15.24
CA HIS A 81 12.27 -11.27 -14.24
C HIS A 81 13.64 -11.10 -14.90
N GLU A 82 13.91 -11.79 -16.02
CA GLU A 82 15.17 -11.67 -16.75
C GLU A 82 15.38 -10.25 -17.29
N PHE A 83 14.34 -9.66 -17.87
CA PHE A 83 14.41 -8.27 -18.36
C PHE A 83 14.69 -7.26 -17.23
N ILE A 84 13.99 -7.37 -16.10
CA ILE A 84 14.20 -6.47 -14.96
C ILE A 84 15.60 -6.68 -14.37
N GLU A 85 16.03 -7.93 -14.20
CA GLU A 85 17.37 -8.28 -13.71
C GLU A 85 18.46 -7.62 -14.54
N LEU A 86 18.42 -7.77 -15.86
CA LEU A 86 19.38 -7.15 -16.78
C LEU A 86 19.37 -5.62 -16.67
N SER A 87 18.18 -5.04 -16.51
CA SER A 87 18.02 -3.58 -16.43
C SER A 87 18.62 -2.98 -15.17
N ILE A 88 18.48 -3.66 -14.00
CA ILE A 88 18.91 -3.12 -12.71
C ILE A 88 20.32 -3.58 -12.29
N LYS A 89 20.84 -4.68 -12.85
CA LYS A 89 22.03 -5.41 -12.39
C LYS A 89 23.24 -4.50 -12.18
N TYR A 90 23.58 -3.67 -13.16
CA TYR A 90 24.77 -2.83 -13.09
C TYR A 90 24.71 -1.85 -11.90
N ASN A 91 23.63 -1.09 -11.80
CA ASN A 91 23.46 -0.08 -10.77
C ASN A 91 23.27 -0.71 -9.39
N PHE A 92 22.56 -1.84 -9.32
CA PHE A 92 22.36 -2.56 -8.07
C PHE A 92 23.69 -3.12 -7.52
N VAL A 93 24.51 -3.74 -8.36
CA VAL A 93 25.84 -4.23 -7.94
C VAL A 93 26.74 -3.08 -7.49
N LYS A 94 26.69 -1.92 -8.18
CA LYS A 94 27.40 -0.71 -7.75
C LYS A 94 26.92 -0.23 -6.38
N LEU A 95 25.61 -0.27 -6.14
CA LEU A 95 25.01 0.08 -4.87
C LEU A 95 25.45 -0.86 -3.75
N LEU A 96 25.45 -2.17 -3.98
CA LEU A 96 25.89 -3.18 -3.02
C LEU A 96 27.35 -2.97 -2.62
N LYS A 97 28.25 -2.66 -3.58
CA LYS A 97 29.66 -2.34 -3.29
C LYS A 97 29.82 -1.08 -2.41
N LYS A 98 28.96 -0.08 -2.64
CA LYS A 98 29.02 1.20 -1.92
C LYS A 98 28.45 1.07 -0.50
N LEU A 99 27.29 0.47 -0.34
CA LEU A 99 26.56 0.45 0.92
C LEU A 99 26.86 -0.77 1.78
N LYS A 100 27.28 -1.90 1.18
CA LYS A 100 27.52 -3.18 1.86
C LYS A 100 26.40 -3.51 2.87
N PRO A 101 25.14 -3.64 2.41
CA PRO A 101 24.02 -3.85 3.32
C PRO A 101 24.12 -5.18 4.07
N ASP A 102 23.70 -5.17 5.34
CA ASP A 102 23.58 -6.34 6.18
C ASP A 102 22.21 -7.01 6.00
N LEU A 103 21.23 -6.28 5.43
CA LEU A 103 19.88 -6.77 5.15
C LEU A 103 19.26 -6.00 3.99
N ILE A 104 18.48 -6.71 3.17
CA ILE A 104 17.61 -6.14 2.13
C ILE A 104 16.16 -6.48 2.47
N LEU A 105 15.33 -5.44 2.62
CA LEU A 105 13.88 -5.55 2.76
C LEU A 105 13.22 -5.05 1.46
N CYS A 106 12.54 -5.93 0.74
CA CYS A 106 11.88 -5.57 -0.51
C CYS A 106 10.37 -5.42 -0.29
N VAL A 107 9.85 -4.24 -0.59
CA VAL A 107 8.42 -3.92 -0.47
C VAL A 107 7.73 -3.74 -1.83
N HIS A 108 8.38 -4.19 -2.92
CA HIS A 108 7.80 -4.10 -4.27
C HIS A 108 7.95 -5.43 -5.03
N PRO A 109 6.86 -6.03 -5.56
CA PRO A 109 6.84 -7.42 -6.03
C PRO A 109 7.81 -7.70 -7.19
N ILE A 110 7.94 -6.77 -8.14
CA ILE A 110 8.71 -7.02 -9.36
C ILE A 110 10.22 -7.10 -9.14
N PHE A 111 10.75 -6.65 -7.98
CA PHE A 111 12.18 -6.63 -7.69
C PHE A 111 12.66 -7.84 -6.87
N ASN A 112 11.77 -8.64 -6.28
CA ASN A 112 12.14 -9.76 -5.43
C ASN A 112 13.06 -10.74 -6.15
N THR A 113 12.56 -11.45 -7.15
CA THR A 113 13.30 -12.46 -7.90
C THR A 113 14.54 -11.90 -8.63
N PRO A 114 14.47 -10.75 -9.33
CA PRO A 114 15.66 -10.17 -9.96
C PRO A 114 16.79 -9.87 -8.98
N ILE A 115 16.50 -9.31 -7.83
CA ILE A 115 17.52 -9.00 -6.82
C ILE A 115 18.10 -10.28 -6.23
N ILE A 116 17.28 -11.24 -5.87
CA ILE A 116 17.76 -12.56 -5.37
C ILE A 116 18.67 -13.23 -6.40
N ASN A 117 18.34 -13.16 -7.69
CA ASN A 117 19.20 -13.70 -8.76
C ASN A 117 20.56 -13.01 -8.77
N ILE A 118 20.59 -11.66 -8.73
CA ILE A 118 21.84 -10.89 -8.73
C ILE A 118 22.71 -11.23 -7.51
N LEU A 119 22.10 -11.37 -6.32
CA LEU A 119 22.82 -11.77 -5.11
C LEU A 119 23.46 -13.16 -5.27
N LYS A 120 22.68 -14.14 -5.74
CA LYS A 120 23.17 -15.51 -5.96
C LYS A 120 24.29 -15.60 -7.00
N GLU A 121 24.13 -14.93 -8.15
CA GLU A 121 25.16 -14.91 -9.19
C GLU A 121 26.48 -14.32 -8.70
N ASN A 122 26.42 -13.34 -7.82
CA ASN A 122 27.59 -12.70 -7.25
C ASN A 122 28.08 -13.37 -5.95
N ARG A 123 27.45 -14.48 -5.52
CA ARG A 123 27.78 -15.20 -4.28
C ARG A 123 27.74 -14.31 -3.04
N ILE A 124 26.82 -13.33 -3.04
CA ILE A 124 26.57 -12.44 -1.91
C ILE A 124 25.53 -13.12 -1.04
N ASN A 125 25.87 -13.34 0.22
CA ASN A 125 24.96 -13.92 1.21
C ASN A 125 24.59 -12.82 2.22
N ILE A 126 23.41 -12.25 2.05
CA ILE A 126 22.77 -11.29 2.98
C ILE A 126 21.31 -11.68 3.13
N PRO A 127 20.69 -11.51 4.30
CA PRO A 127 19.28 -11.73 4.49
C PRO A 127 18.46 -10.90 3.52
N PHE A 128 17.56 -11.55 2.80
CA PHE A 128 16.59 -10.93 1.90
C PHE A 128 15.19 -11.21 2.43
N VAL A 129 14.48 -10.16 2.79
CA VAL A 129 13.12 -10.23 3.33
C VAL A 129 12.16 -9.58 2.32
N THR A 130 11.07 -10.24 2.03
CA THR A 130 9.96 -9.68 1.26
C THR A 130 8.87 -9.23 2.23
N PHE A 131 8.42 -7.98 2.12
CA PHE A 131 7.18 -7.52 2.74
C PHE A 131 6.09 -7.41 1.69
N VAL A 132 5.00 -8.16 1.84
CA VAL A 132 3.85 -8.16 0.93
C VAL A 132 2.99 -6.93 1.21
N ALA A 133 2.84 -6.05 0.21
CA ALA A 133 2.11 -4.79 0.34
C ALA A 133 0.61 -4.91 -0.02
N ASP A 134 0.15 -6.10 -0.39
CA ASP A 134 -1.23 -6.40 -0.75
C ASP A 134 -1.90 -7.20 0.37
N LEU A 135 -3.22 -7.01 0.58
CA LEU A 135 -3.95 -7.63 1.72
C LEU A 135 -4.45 -9.05 1.41
N VAL A 136 -4.99 -9.28 0.21
CA VAL A 136 -5.65 -10.54 -0.16
C VAL A 136 -5.25 -11.01 -1.56
N SER A 137 -5.45 -10.18 -2.58
CA SER A 137 -5.16 -10.49 -3.98
C SER A 137 -3.66 -10.45 -4.28
N ILE A 138 -2.93 -11.46 -3.80
CA ILE A 138 -1.46 -11.51 -3.91
C ILE A 138 -1.03 -11.99 -5.29
N SER A 139 -0.12 -11.27 -5.92
CA SER A 139 0.54 -11.71 -7.16
C SER A 139 1.64 -12.74 -6.88
N PRO A 140 1.84 -13.75 -7.75
CA PRO A 140 2.98 -14.67 -7.65
C PRO A 140 4.36 -13.98 -7.61
N LEU A 141 4.46 -12.73 -8.07
CA LEU A 141 5.66 -11.91 -7.99
C LEU A 141 6.17 -11.65 -6.57
N TRP A 142 5.30 -11.78 -5.56
CA TRP A 142 5.68 -11.70 -4.16
C TRP A 142 6.38 -12.97 -3.65
N ALA A 143 6.10 -14.11 -4.28
CA ALA A 143 6.41 -15.43 -3.77
C ALA A 143 7.72 -15.96 -4.36
N ASP A 144 8.87 -15.62 -3.79
CA ASP A 144 10.15 -16.25 -4.10
C ASP A 144 10.62 -17.07 -2.90
N LYS A 145 10.60 -18.41 -3.03
CA LYS A 145 10.99 -19.36 -1.97
C LYS A 145 12.44 -19.26 -1.52
N ARG A 146 13.24 -18.43 -2.17
CA ARG A 146 14.66 -18.21 -1.85
C ARG A 146 14.85 -17.01 -0.93
N ALA A 147 13.79 -16.22 -0.69
CA ALA A 147 13.80 -15.19 0.35
C ALA A 147 13.98 -15.83 1.73
N ASN A 148 14.70 -15.17 2.63
CA ASN A 148 14.90 -15.68 3.99
C ASN A 148 13.60 -15.64 4.80
N CYS A 149 12.72 -14.72 4.50
CA CYS A 149 11.38 -14.63 5.05
C CYS A 149 10.47 -13.82 4.14
N ILE A 150 9.17 -14.17 4.13
CA ILE A 150 8.11 -13.36 3.55
C ILE A 150 7.22 -12.89 4.71
N ILE A 151 7.12 -11.57 4.88
CA ILE A 151 6.24 -10.97 5.88
C ILE A 151 4.94 -10.60 5.18
N CYS A 152 3.83 -11.14 5.68
CA CYS A 152 2.48 -10.89 5.21
C CYS A 152 1.72 -9.97 6.18
N PRO A 153 0.86 -9.07 5.67
CA PRO A 153 0.03 -8.23 6.53
C PRO A 153 -1.19 -8.94 7.10
N THR A 154 -1.63 -10.05 6.47
CA THR A 154 -2.88 -10.76 6.79
C THR A 154 -2.68 -12.27 6.66
N GLU A 155 -3.56 -13.06 7.29
CA GLU A 155 -3.58 -14.51 7.09
C GLU A 155 -3.96 -14.89 5.64
N GLU A 156 -4.88 -14.13 5.02
CA GLU A 156 -5.24 -14.32 3.61
C GLU A 156 -4.03 -14.15 2.68
N ALA A 157 -3.17 -13.17 2.95
CA ALA A 157 -1.92 -12.99 2.20
C ALA A 157 -0.95 -14.19 2.41
N LYS A 158 -0.84 -14.70 3.63
CA LYS A 158 -0.06 -15.91 3.96
C LYS A 158 -0.60 -17.13 3.18
N GLU A 159 -1.90 -17.39 3.26
CA GLU A 159 -2.53 -18.50 2.56
C GLU A 159 -2.27 -18.45 1.05
N ARG A 160 -2.36 -17.25 0.48
CA ARG A 160 -2.08 -17.03 -0.94
C ARG A 160 -0.59 -17.29 -1.27
N CYS A 161 0.35 -16.85 -0.46
CA CYS A 161 1.78 -17.16 -0.62
C CYS A 161 2.05 -18.67 -0.53
N MET A 162 1.39 -19.35 0.42
CA MET A 162 1.47 -20.82 0.53
C MET A 162 0.94 -21.51 -0.73
N SER A 163 -0.14 -21.01 -1.34
CA SER A 163 -0.69 -21.55 -2.60
C SER A 163 0.29 -21.44 -3.78
N PHE A 164 1.28 -20.54 -3.71
CA PHE A 164 2.39 -20.44 -4.67
C PHE A 164 3.60 -21.31 -4.30
N GLY A 165 3.47 -22.16 -3.29
CA GLY A 165 4.48 -23.12 -2.87
C GLY A 165 5.53 -22.58 -1.90
N ILE A 166 5.24 -21.48 -1.21
CA ILE A 166 6.09 -21.02 -0.09
C ILE A 166 5.79 -21.86 1.14
N ALA A 167 6.86 -22.33 1.81
CA ALA A 167 6.72 -23.08 3.06
C ALA A 167 6.20 -22.17 4.19
N GLU A 168 5.32 -22.70 5.03
CA GLU A 168 4.64 -21.95 6.09
C GLU A 168 5.63 -21.32 7.09
N ASP A 169 6.67 -22.04 7.45
CA ASP A 169 7.73 -21.59 8.37
C ASP A 169 8.56 -20.42 7.82
N SER A 170 8.56 -20.23 6.49
CA SER A 170 9.19 -19.11 5.80
C SER A 170 8.29 -17.85 5.75
N ILE A 171 7.05 -17.91 6.28
CA ILE A 171 6.11 -16.81 6.28
C ILE A 171 5.86 -16.34 7.72
N LYS A 172 5.79 -15.00 7.90
CA LYS A 172 5.37 -14.38 9.16
C LYS A 172 4.22 -13.42 8.90
N VAL A 173 3.12 -13.58 9.64
CA VAL A 173 2.02 -12.60 9.65
C VAL A 173 2.27 -11.64 10.81
N ILE A 174 2.52 -10.36 10.50
CA ILE A 174 2.87 -9.36 11.53
C ILE A 174 1.87 -8.19 11.53
N GLY A 175 1.16 -7.98 10.42
CA GLY A 175 0.24 -6.86 10.26
C GLY A 175 0.75 -5.83 9.23
N PHE A 176 -0.06 -4.81 8.98
CA PHE A 176 0.21 -3.80 7.97
C PHE A 176 0.87 -2.56 8.60
N PRO A 177 2.07 -2.14 8.16
CA PRO A 177 2.75 -0.99 8.72
C PRO A 177 2.14 0.32 8.20
N VAL A 178 1.79 1.19 9.12
CA VAL A 178 1.25 2.53 8.84
C VAL A 178 2.14 3.56 9.52
N ARG A 179 2.35 4.71 8.87
CA ARG A 179 3.18 5.81 9.41
C ARG A 179 2.64 6.31 10.74
N SER A 180 3.53 6.68 11.64
CA SER A 180 3.19 7.08 13.02
C SER A 180 2.15 8.20 13.11
N ARG A 181 2.13 9.14 12.16
CA ARG A 181 1.16 10.24 12.10
C ARG A 181 -0.31 9.81 12.00
N PHE A 182 -0.59 8.58 11.53
CA PHE A 182 -1.95 8.01 11.51
C PHE A 182 -2.31 7.32 12.84
N THR A 183 -1.32 6.95 13.64
CA THR A 183 -1.53 6.15 14.86
C THR A 183 -1.36 6.95 16.14
N GLN A 184 -0.56 8.02 16.16
CA GLN A 184 -0.19 8.77 17.37
C GLN A 184 -1.37 9.44 18.09
N HIS A 185 -2.50 9.68 17.41
CA HIS A 185 -3.68 10.33 17.96
C HIS A 185 -4.83 9.37 18.29
N ILE A 186 -4.61 8.06 18.18
CA ILE A 186 -5.68 7.07 18.36
C ILE A 186 -6.29 7.14 19.78
N ASN A 187 -5.47 7.31 20.81
CA ASN A 187 -5.93 7.39 22.18
C ASN A 187 -6.87 8.60 22.42
N GLN A 188 -6.65 9.71 21.71
CA GLN A 188 -7.53 10.88 21.78
C GLN A 188 -8.87 10.61 21.09
N LYS A 189 -8.87 9.83 20.01
CA LYS A 189 -10.08 9.49 19.24
C LYS A 189 -10.91 8.41 19.94
N VAL A 190 -10.27 7.47 20.60
CA VAL A 190 -10.94 6.42 21.41
C VAL A 190 -11.68 7.01 22.61
N SER A 191 -11.17 8.11 23.18
CA SER A 191 -11.84 8.83 24.28
C SER A 191 -12.95 9.77 23.80
N ASN A 192 -13.08 10.03 22.49
CA ASN A 192 -14.17 10.82 21.95
C ASN A 192 -15.45 9.97 21.78
N PRO A 193 -16.62 10.48 22.17
CA PRO A 193 -17.83 9.68 22.15
C PRO A 193 -18.25 9.25 20.74
N SER A 194 -19.05 8.20 20.75
CA SER A 194 -19.84 7.72 19.63
C SER A 194 -20.45 8.86 18.81
N TYR A 195 -20.62 8.64 17.52
CA TYR A 195 -21.36 9.52 16.60
C TYR A 195 -22.62 10.09 17.31
N SER A 196 -22.81 11.41 17.21
CA SER A 196 -23.98 12.10 17.75
C SER A 196 -24.74 12.75 16.59
N LEU A 197 -26.05 12.55 16.55
CA LEU A 197 -26.95 13.18 15.59
C LEU A 197 -27.00 14.71 15.69
N ASP A 198 -26.52 15.28 16.80
CA ASP A 198 -26.55 16.72 17.05
C ASP A 198 -25.48 17.51 16.26
N LYS A 199 -24.52 16.81 15.66
CA LYS A 199 -23.44 17.41 14.87
C LYS A 199 -23.49 16.97 13.42
N PRO A 200 -23.07 17.84 12.47
CA PRO A 200 -22.94 17.44 11.08
C PRO A 200 -21.96 16.27 10.93
N LEU A 201 -22.35 15.24 10.20
CA LEU A 201 -21.51 14.10 9.86
C LEU A 201 -20.29 14.57 9.07
N GLN A 202 -19.09 14.18 9.48
CA GLN A 202 -17.85 14.51 8.78
C GLN A 202 -17.49 13.40 7.80
N CYS A 203 -17.61 13.66 6.51
CA CYS A 203 -17.35 12.69 5.44
C CYS A 203 -16.06 13.02 4.72
N LEU A 204 -15.21 12.01 4.55
CA LEU A 204 -14.03 12.06 3.68
C LEU A 204 -14.31 11.27 2.40
N VAL A 205 -14.14 11.91 1.24
CA VAL A 205 -14.30 11.25 -0.07
C VAL A 205 -12.97 11.28 -0.79
N MET A 206 -12.37 10.10 -1.01
CA MET A 206 -11.06 9.99 -1.66
C MET A 206 -10.90 8.67 -2.42
N SER A 207 -9.94 8.60 -3.34
CA SER A 207 -9.66 7.39 -4.11
C SER A 207 -8.16 7.20 -4.35
N GLY A 208 -7.36 7.36 -3.28
CA GLY A 208 -5.92 7.32 -3.35
C GLY A 208 -5.30 8.53 -4.04
N GLY A 209 -3.97 8.56 -4.16
CA GLY A 209 -3.21 9.73 -4.64
C GLY A 209 -3.47 10.15 -6.09
N GLU A 210 -4.01 9.26 -6.92
CA GLU A 210 -4.27 9.54 -8.34
C GLU A 210 -5.64 10.19 -8.61
N GLY A 211 -6.59 10.14 -7.68
CA GLY A 211 -7.92 10.72 -7.78
C GLY A 211 -8.75 10.12 -8.94
N SER A 212 -9.65 9.20 -8.61
CA SER A 212 -10.50 8.51 -9.61
C SER A 212 -11.88 8.18 -8.99
N GLY A 213 -12.83 7.78 -9.83
CA GLY A 213 -14.16 7.38 -9.37
C GLY A 213 -15.15 8.54 -9.29
N ASP A 214 -16.35 8.23 -8.80
CA ASP A 214 -17.52 9.11 -8.85
C ASP A 214 -17.65 9.98 -7.59
N MET A 215 -16.55 10.64 -7.19
CA MET A 215 -16.50 11.49 -5.98
C MET A 215 -17.58 12.58 -5.99
N GLY A 216 -17.89 13.14 -7.18
CA GLY A 216 -18.93 14.16 -7.32
C GLY A 216 -20.32 13.62 -7.00
N LEU A 217 -20.67 12.43 -7.51
CA LEU A 217 -21.94 11.79 -7.25
C LEU A 217 -22.08 11.41 -5.76
N ILE A 218 -21.06 10.80 -5.18
CA ILE A 218 -21.04 10.45 -3.75
C ILE A 218 -21.25 11.70 -2.91
N SER A 219 -20.47 12.76 -3.15
CA SER A 219 -20.55 13.98 -2.37
C SER A 219 -21.89 14.70 -2.52
N LYS A 220 -22.44 14.73 -3.75
CA LYS A 220 -23.76 15.29 -3.99
C LYS A 220 -24.85 14.52 -3.25
N THR A 221 -24.87 13.20 -3.32
CA THR A 221 -25.85 12.37 -2.59
C THR A 221 -25.77 12.61 -1.09
N LEU A 222 -24.57 12.74 -0.52
CA LEU A 222 -24.40 13.01 0.90
C LEU A 222 -24.94 14.40 1.28
N LEU A 223 -24.57 15.44 0.53
CA LEU A 223 -24.93 16.82 0.83
C LEU A 223 -26.41 17.14 0.62
N ASP A 224 -27.06 16.44 -0.31
CA ASP A 224 -28.50 16.58 -0.58
C ASP A 224 -29.36 15.92 0.51
N ASN A 225 -28.90 14.82 1.11
CA ASN A 225 -29.74 13.98 1.95
C ASN A 225 -29.37 13.96 3.43
N PHE A 226 -28.17 14.41 3.81
CA PHE A 226 -27.70 14.34 5.20
C PHE A 226 -27.21 15.69 5.70
N ASN A 227 -27.34 15.91 7.01
CA ASN A 227 -26.64 17.00 7.69
C ASN A 227 -25.16 16.63 7.83
N CYS A 228 -24.35 16.98 6.82
CA CYS A 228 -22.95 16.58 6.76
C CYS A 228 -22.04 17.67 6.19
N ASN A 229 -20.76 17.56 6.49
CA ASN A 229 -19.67 18.26 5.82
C ASN A 229 -18.84 17.24 5.04
N VAL A 230 -18.39 17.59 3.84
CA VAL A 230 -17.67 16.70 2.95
C VAL A 230 -16.31 17.28 2.59
N ASN A 231 -15.24 16.55 2.91
CA ASN A 231 -13.90 16.80 2.42
C ASN A 231 -13.62 15.87 1.22
N ILE A 232 -13.34 16.44 0.04
CA ILE A 232 -12.96 15.69 -1.15
C ILE A 232 -11.47 15.81 -1.39
N ILE A 233 -10.78 14.68 -1.52
CA ILE A 233 -9.36 14.65 -1.91
C ILE A 233 -9.25 14.14 -3.34
N ALA A 234 -9.17 15.06 -4.30
CA ALA A 234 -9.05 14.76 -5.74
C ALA A 234 -7.65 14.28 -6.14
N GLY A 235 -6.69 14.27 -5.22
CA GLY A 235 -5.33 13.81 -5.45
C GLY A 235 -4.62 14.63 -6.54
N ARG A 236 -3.84 13.96 -7.42
CA ARG A 236 -3.13 14.59 -8.53
C ARG A 236 -4.01 14.89 -9.74
N ASN A 237 -5.28 14.56 -9.69
CA ASN A 237 -6.22 14.76 -10.79
C ASN A 237 -6.74 16.21 -10.81
N LYS A 238 -5.96 17.13 -11.38
CA LYS A 238 -6.30 18.55 -11.48
C LYS A 238 -7.62 18.79 -12.21
N SER A 239 -7.86 18.05 -13.31
CA SER A 239 -9.09 18.20 -14.11
C SER A 239 -10.34 17.76 -13.32
N LEU A 240 -10.23 16.72 -12.49
CA LEU A 240 -11.30 16.32 -11.59
C LEU A 240 -11.56 17.41 -10.54
N LYS A 241 -10.49 17.93 -9.90
CA LYS A 241 -10.64 19.03 -8.93
C LYS A 241 -11.36 20.22 -9.53
N GLU A 242 -10.92 20.73 -10.69
CA GLU A 242 -11.55 21.86 -11.37
C GLU A 242 -13.01 21.62 -11.73
N LYS A 243 -13.34 20.37 -12.15
CA LYS A 243 -14.74 19.98 -12.42
C LYS A 243 -15.57 20.02 -11.13
N LEU A 244 -15.07 19.47 -10.04
CA LEU A 244 -15.74 19.43 -8.74
C LEU A 244 -15.92 20.86 -8.18
N ASP A 245 -14.88 21.70 -8.25
CA ASP A 245 -14.95 23.10 -7.83
C ASP A 245 -16.09 23.84 -8.55
N LYS A 246 -16.18 23.71 -9.87
CA LYS A 246 -17.22 24.36 -10.68
C LYS A 246 -18.63 23.85 -10.40
N THR A 247 -18.77 22.57 -10.04
CA THR A 247 -20.10 21.96 -9.92
C THR A 247 -20.64 21.94 -8.49
N LEU A 248 -19.78 21.89 -7.47
CA LEU A 248 -20.21 21.63 -6.09
C LEU A 248 -20.01 22.81 -5.14
N LEU A 249 -18.93 23.62 -5.28
CA LEU A 249 -18.64 24.69 -4.31
C LEU A 249 -19.77 25.73 -4.22
N LEU A 250 -20.38 26.10 -5.36
CA LEU A 250 -21.47 27.07 -5.39
C LEU A 250 -22.79 26.49 -4.87
N GLN A 251 -23.00 25.18 -5.00
CA GLN A 251 -24.23 24.51 -4.58
C GLN A 251 -24.29 24.26 -3.07
N TYR A 252 -23.10 24.04 -2.43
CA TYR A 252 -23.00 23.65 -1.02
C TYR A 252 -22.01 24.55 -0.25
N PRO A 253 -22.26 25.87 -0.17
CA PRO A 253 -21.35 26.79 0.48
C PRO A 253 -21.17 26.45 1.97
N GLY A 254 -19.91 26.40 2.42
CA GLY A 254 -19.56 26.10 3.81
C GLY A 254 -19.67 24.63 4.24
N ARG A 255 -20.24 23.75 3.39
CA ARG A 255 -20.41 22.32 3.69
C ARG A 255 -19.47 21.40 2.92
N ILE A 256 -18.70 21.93 1.98
CA ILE A 256 -17.79 21.15 1.14
C ILE A 256 -16.42 21.81 1.06
N ASN A 257 -15.39 20.99 1.12
CA ASN A 257 -14.00 21.37 0.90
C ASN A 257 -13.37 20.46 -0.15
N ILE A 258 -12.79 21.01 -1.21
CA ILE A 258 -12.25 20.24 -2.34
C ILE A 258 -10.76 20.51 -2.47
N LEU A 259 -9.98 19.50 -2.15
CA LEU A 259 -8.53 19.52 -2.12
C LEU A 259 -7.93 18.74 -3.30
N GLY A 260 -6.78 19.19 -3.77
CA GLY A 260 -5.92 18.41 -4.62
C GLY A 260 -5.14 17.35 -3.83
N TYR A 261 -3.88 17.13 -4.25
CA TYR A 261 -2.98 16.28 -3.48
C TYR A 261 -2.61 16.99 -2.15
N THR A 262 -2.81 16.29 -1.03
CA THR A 262 -2.43 16.79 0.29
C THR A 262 -1.40 15.86 0.94
N TYR A 263 -0.48 16.45 1.73
CA TYR A 263 0.50 15.71 2.52
C TYR A 263 -0.03 15.34 3.92
N ASN A 264 -1.04 16.06 4.42
CA ASN A 264 -1.62 15.90 5.75
C ASN A 264 -2.97 15.19 5.68
N ILE A 265 -3.02 14.06 4.97
CA ILE A 265 -4.28 13.30 4.81
C ILE A 265 -4.77 12.74 6.14
N GLU A 266 -3.87 12.47 7.08
CA GLU A 266 -4.18 12.00 8.43
C GLU A 266 -5.09 12.98 9.19
N GLU A 267 -4.93 14.29 9.04
CA GLU A 267 -5.78 15.29 9.69
C GLU A 267 -7.23 15.14 9.24
N TYR A 268 -7.45 14.94 7.94
CA TYR A 268 -8.78 14.71 7.38
C TYR A 268 -9.37 13.35 7.80
N MET A 269 -8.54 12.29 7.87
CA MET A 269 -8.98 10.99 8.37
C MET A 269 -9.35 11.07 9.86
N LEU A 270 -8.51 11.68 10.70
CA LEU A 270 -8.74 11.78 12.13
C LEU A 270 -10.01 12.59 12.49
N THR A 271 -10.37 13.56 11.67
CA THR A 271 -11.56 14.40 11.87
C THR A 271 -12.82 13.85 11.21
N SER A 272 -12.74 12.76 10.46
CA SER A 272 -13.88 12.17 9.75
C SER A 272 -14.60 11.10 10.57
N ASP A 273 -15.91 11.00 10.38
CA ASP A 273 -16.76 9.94 10.92
C ASP A 273 -16.83 8.75 9.97
N ILE A 274 -16.76 9.00 8.65
CA ILE A 274 -16.84 7.99 7.58
C ILE A 274 -15.88 8.38 6.45
N ALA A 275 -15.20 7.39 5.87
CA ALA A 275 -14.36 7.57 4.70
C ALA A 275 -14.85 6.75 3.50
N PHE A 276 -15.16 7.42 2.40
CA PHE A 276 -15.49 6.81 1.11
C PHE A 276 -14.21 6.67 0.31
N THR A 277 -13.85 5.43 -0.02
CA THR A 277 -12.58 5.15 -0.70
C THR A 277 -12.65 3.93 -1.60
N ARG A 278 -11.64 3.79 -2.46
CA ARG A 278 -11.38 2.55 -3.17
C ARG A 278 -10.68 1.55 -2.25
N GLY A 279 -10.82 0.25 -2.53
CA GLY A 279 -10.18 -0.85 -1.80
C GLY A 279 -8.65 -0.92 -1.93
N SER A 280 -7.97 0.22 -1.88
CA SER A 280 -6.50 0.29 -1.90
C SER A 280 -5.92 -0.08 -0.53
N PRO A 281 -4.99 -1.05 -0.42
CA PRO A 281 -4.46 -1.54 0.84
C PRO A 281 -4.03 -0.43 1.80
N ASN A 282 -3.20 0.51 1.33
CA ASN A 282 -2.68 1.59 2.17
C ASN A 282 -3.78 2.52 2.67
N VAL A 283 -4.67 2.97 1.78
CA VAL A 283 -5.74 3.90 2.16
C VAL A 283 -6.69 3.23 3.16
N MET A 284 -7.04 1.95 2.92
CA MET A 284 -7.86 1.19 3.86
C MET A 284 -7.20 1.11 5.22
N MET A 285 -5.93 0.69 5.29
CA MET A 285 -5.24 0.48 6.56
C MET A 285 -4.88 1.80 7.27
N GLU A 286 -4.61 2.89 6.53
CA GLU A 286 -4.47 4.23 7.09
C GLU A 286 -5.78 4.72 7.73
N ALA A 287 -6.95 4.50 7.08
CA ALA A 287 -8.24 4.84 7.64
C ALA A 287 -8.61 3.96 8.86
N VAL A 288 -8.32 2.64 8.79
CA VAL A 288 -8.51 1.72 9.92
C VAL A 288 -7.64 2.13 11.11
N ALA A 289 -6.38 2.50 10.86
CA ALA A 289 -5.46 3.00 11.90
C ALA A 289 -5.96 4.30 12.55
N CYS A 290 -6.65 5.15 11.79
CA CYS A 290 -7.33 6.34 12.30
C CYS A 290 -8.70 6.05 12.91
N ASN A 291 -9.13 4.79 12.97
CA ASN A 291 -10.46 4.37 13.45
C ASN A 291 -11.61 5.08 12.71
N VAL A 292 -11.54 5.08 11.37
CA VAL A 292 -12.55 5.67 10.48
C VAL A 292 -13.26 4.57 9.69
N PRO A 293 -14.55 4.33 9.93
CA PRO A 293 -15.36 3.39 9.16
C PRO A 293 -15.25 3.63 7.65
N LEU A 294 -15.03 2.56 6.90
CA LEU A 294 -14.85 2.60 5.45
C LEU A 294 -16.18 2.37 4.73
N ILE A 295 -16.43 3.16 3.68
CA ILE A 295 -17.37 2.81 2.62
C ILE A 295 -16.57 2.62 1.34
N ILE A 296 -16.42 1.35 0.93
CA ILE A 296 -15.59 1.00 -0.22
C ILE A 296 -16.40 1.10 -1.49
N THR A 297 -16.02 2.01 -2.37
CA THR A 297 -16.76 2.40 -3.59
C THR A 297 -16.18 1.80 -4.87
N GLY A 298 -15.26 0.84 -4.76
CA GLY A 298 -14.66 0.14 -5.88
C GLY A 298 -13.29 -0.42 -5.56
N ALA A 299 -12.71 -1.14 -6.53
CA ALA A 299 -11.40 -1.76 -6.43
C ALA A 299 -10.71 -1.77 -7.79
N LEU A 300 -9.37 -1.77 -7.78
CA LEU A 300 -8.59 -1.98 -8.99
C LEU A 300 -8.64 -3.46 -9.38
N PRO A 301 -9.05 -3.79 -10.62
CA PRO A 301 -9.16 -5.19 -11.05
C PRO A 301 -7.85 -5.95 -10.91
N GLY A 302 -7.92 -7.16 -10.38
CA GLY A 302 -6.79 -8.04 -10.10
C GLY A 302 -6.15 -7.74 -8.75
N GLN A 303 -5.52 -6.60 -8.59
CA GLN A 303 -4.72 -6.28 -7.40
C GLN A 303 -5.54 -6.00 -6.13
N GLU A 304 -6.68 -5.31 -6.26
CA GLU A 304 -7.50 -4.89 -5.12
C GLU A 304 -8.85 -5.64 -5.07
N GLN A 305 -9.07 -6.59 -5.96
CA GLN A 305 -10.38 -7.16 -6.24
C GLN A 305 -11.07 -7.78 -5.03
N GLU A 306 -10.31 -8.42 -4.14
CA GLU A 306 -10.81 -9.12 -2.95
C GLU A 306 -10.78 -8.23 -1.68
N ASN A 307 -10.19 -7.04 -1.74
CA ASN A 307 -10.09 -6.15 -0.58
C ASN A 307 -11.45 -5.62 -0.05
N PRO A 308 -12.46 -5.36 -0.92
CA PRO A 308 -13.79 -5.01 -0.41
C PRO A 308 -14.42 -6.11 0.45
N ASP A 309 -14.41 -7.35 -0.01
CA ASP A 309 -14.95 -8.49 0.72
C ASP A 309 -14.17 -8.77 2.02
N PHE A 310 -12.86 -8.55 1.98
CA PHE A 310 -12.00 -8.61 3.18
C PHE A 310 -12.41 -7.56 4.23
N ALA A 311 -12.71 -6.34 3.83
CA ALA A 311 -13.14 -5.30 4.75
C ALA A 311 -14.50 -5.63 5.40
N GLU A 312 -15.45 -6.15 4.63
CA GLU A 312 -16.74 -6.59 5.18
C GLU A 312 -16.59 -7.79 6.13
N LYS A 313 -15.82 -8.82 5.72
CA LYS A 313 -15.55 -10.01 6.54
C LYS A 313 -14.99 -9.67 7.92
N ASN A 314 -14.09 -8.67 7.98
CA ASN A 314 -13.44 -8.23 9.22
C ASN A 314 -14.19 -7.08 9.89
N ASN A 315 -15.37 -6.69 9.42
CA ASN A 315 -16.16 -5.56 9.91
C ASN A 315 -15.35 -4.26 10.02
N LEU A 316 -14.50 -3.97 9.02
CA LEU A 316 -13.70 -2.74 8.92
C LEU A 316 -14.43 -1.64 8.17
N GLY A 317 -15.48 -1.99 7.47
CA GLY A 317 -16.29 -1.10 6.64
C GLY A 317 -17.35 -1.88 5.89
N ILE A 318 -18.02 -1.22 4.97
CA ILE A 318 -19.05 -1.78 4.09
C ILE A 318 -18.73 -1.46 2.63
N VAL A 319 -19.32 -2.24 1.70
CA VAL A 319 -19.09 -2.07 0.26
C VAL A 319 -20.31 -1.45 -0.40
N CYS A 320 -20.10 -0.31 -1.06
CA CYS A 320 -21.08 0.32 -1.92
C CYS A 320 -20.80 -0.07 -3.39
N LYS A 321 -21.46 -1.12 -3.87
CA LYS A 321 -21.30 -1.60 -5.27
C LYS A 321 -22.12 -0.77 -6.26
N ASP A 322 -23.24 -0.23 -5.80
CA ASP A 322 -24.14 0.62 -6.59
C ASP A 322 -24.45 1.92 -5.83
N PHE A 323 -24.11 3.04 -6.44
CA PHE A 323 -24.34 4.35 -5.85
C PHE A 323 -25.82 4.74 -5.76
N SER A 324 -26.73 4.06 -6.47
CA SER A 324 -28.17 4.25 -6.27
C SER A 324 -28.62 3.89 -4.86
N ASN A 325 -27.90 2.97 -4.20
CA ASN A 325 -28.19 2.51 -2.83
C ASN A 325 -27.37 3.28 -1.77
N LEU A 326 -26.66 4.34 -2.16
CA LEU A 326 -25.75 5.06 -1.24
C LEU A 326 -26.54 5.72 -0.10
N TYR A 327 -27.70 6.28 -0.40
CA TYR A 327 -28.58 6.91 0.61
C TYR A 327 -29.03 5.90 1.67
N GLU A 328 -29.56 4.75 1.24
CA GLU A 328 -30.04 3.69 2.13
C GLU A 328 -28.90 3.15 2.99
N LEU A 329 -27.72 2.93 2.38
CA LEU A 329 -26.55 2.39 3.03
C LEU A 329 -26.03 3.33 4.13
N VAL A 330 -25.95 4.64 3.87
CA VAL A 330 -25.53 5.63 4.88
C VAL A 330 -26.63 5.78 5.95
N SER A 331 -27.92 5.81 5.56
CA SER A 331 -29.04 5.87 6.50
C SER A 331 -29.02 4.69 7.48
N GLU A 332 -28.74 3.49 7.01
CA GLU A 332 -28.62 2.29 7.84
C GLU A 332 -27.42 2.37 8.80
N LEU A 333 -26.28 2.92 8.37
CA LEU A 333 -25.12 3.13 9.25
C LEU A 333 -25.42 4.11 10.39
N LEU A 334 -26.21 5.13 10.12
CA LEU A 334 -26.56 6.18 11.07
C LEU A 334 -27.76 5.85 11.95
N ALA A 335 -28.52 4.80 11.60
CA ALA A 335 -29.66 4.34 12.37
C ALA A 335 -29.25 3.97 13.81
N ASP A 336 -30.24 4.04 14.74
CA ASP A 336 -30.02 3.71 16.15
C ASP A 336 -28.81 4.43 16.77
N ASN A 337 -28.71 5.74 16.54
CA ASN A 337 -27.58 6.58 16.98
C ASN A 337 -26.22 6.07 16.49
N GLY A 338 -26.14 5.56 15.27
CA GLY A 338 -24.93 5.06 14.66
C GLY A 338 -24.42 3.74 15.24
N LYS A 339 -25.32 2.87 15.69
CA LYS A 339 -24.96 1.57 16.28
C LYS A 339 -24.04 0.75 15.35
N LYS A 340 -24.37 0.65 14.05
CA LYS A 340 -23.51 -0.05 13.07
C LYS A 340 -22.16 0.66 12.87
N LEU A 341 -22.17 1.97 12.78
CA LEU A 341 -20.96 2.78 12.67
C LEU A 341 -20.00 2.52 13.85
N ASN A 342 -20.56 2.53 15.06
CA ASN A 342 -19.78 2.26 16.28
C ASN A 342 -19.29 0.81 16.34
N ALA A 343 -20.04 -0.16 15.87
CA ALA A 343 -19.59 -1.56 15.78
C ALA A 343 -18.38 -1.70 14.84
N ILE A 344 -18.39 -1.01 13.70
CA ILE A 344 -17.23 -0.98 12.78
C ILE A 344 -16.01 -0.35 13.49
N LYS A 345 -16.17 0.78 14.18
CA LYS A 345 -15.08 1.42 14.94
C LYS A 345 -14.48 0.46 15.97
N GLN A 346 -15.29 -0.29 16.69
CA GLN A 346 -14.80 -1.28 17.66
C GLN A 346 -14.04 -2.42 16.99
N SER A 347 -14.53 -2.93 15.86
CA SER A 347 -13.82 -3.95 15.09
C SER A 347 -12.47 -3.45 14.56
N GLN A 348 -12.40 -2.20 14.09
CA GLN A 348 -11.15 -1.59 13.62
C GLN A 348 -10.11 -1.48 14.74
N LEU A 349 -10.51 -1.09 15.96
CA LEU A 349 -9.63 -1.02 17.14
C LEU A 349 -9.08 -2.39 17.53
N GLN A 350 -9.88 -3.44 17.38
CA GLN A 350 -9.45 -4.82 17.68
C GLN A 350 -8.55 -5.39 16.58
N TYR A 351 -8.83 -5.03 15.34
CA TYR A 351 -8.14 -5.56 14.17
C TYR A 351 -6.73 -4.97 14.00
N PHE A 352 -6.58 -3.66 14.18
CA PHE A 352 -5.35 -2.95 13.81
C PHE A 352 -4.31 -3.02 14.93
N ASP A 353 -3.17 -3.64 14.63
CA ASP A 353 -2.00 -3.62 15.52
C ASP A 353 -1.14 -2.37 15.24
N HIS A 354 -1.23 -1.40 16.14
CA HIS A 354 -0.47 -0.14 16.06
C HIS A 354 1.05 -0.34 16.13
N ASN A 355 1.52 -1.50 16.59
CA ASN A 355 2.94 -1.83 16.69
C ASN A 355 3.45 -2.65 15.48
N SER A 356 2.65 -2.86 14.44
CA SER A 356 3.02 -3.68 13.28
C SER A 356 4.35 -3.25 12.66
N ALA A 357 4.56 -1.93 12.45
CA ALA A 357 5.81 -1.42 11.87
C ALA A 357 7.02 -1.70 12.79
N GLN A 358 6.87 -1.51 14.11
CA GLN A 358 7.90 -1.83 15.10
C GLN A 358 8.23 -3.32 15.08
N LYS A 359 7.23 -4.20 15.16
CA LYS A 359 7.40 -5.66 15.14
C LYS A 359 8.09 -6.16 13.88
N ILE A 360 7.76 -5.57 12.70
CA ILE A 360 8.41 -5.89 11.43
C ILE A 360 9.90 -5.53 11.51
N VAL A 361 10.23 -4.34 12.01
CA VAL A 361 11.62 -3.88 12.14
C VAL A 361 12.40 -4.74 13.12
N GLU A 362 11.88 -5.01 14.31
CA GLU A 362 12.51 -5.87 15.30
C GLU A 362 12.78 -7.28 14.75
N TYR A 363 11.79 -7.86 14.07
CA TYR A 363 11.93 -9.17 13.44
C TYR A 363 13.01 -9.15 12.35
N THR A 364 13.01 -8.16 11.46
CA THR A 364 14.01 -8.08 10.40
C THR A 364 15.42 -7.86 10.93
N LEU A 365 15.60 -7.06 11.99
CA LEU A 365 16.87 -6.86 12.65
C LEU A 365 17.39 -8.15 13.35
N SER A 366 16.50 -9.00 13.84
CA SER A 366 16.88 -10.30 14.41
C SER A 366 17.51 -11.23 13.39
N LEU A 367 17.11 -11.15 12.12
CA LEU A 367 17.67 -11.95 11.02
C LEU A 367 19.12 -11.57 10.70
N ILE A 368 19.53 -10.32 10.90
CA ILE A 368 20.92 -9.89 10.75
C ILE A 368 21.81 -10.60 11.77
N ASN A 369 21.36 -10.72 13.00
CA ASN A 369 22.14 -11.32 14.08
C ASN A 369 22.29 -12.85 13.94
N SER A 370 21.34 -13.50 13.27
CA SER A 370 21.33 -14.96 13.07
C SER A 370 22.01 -15.41 11.76
N SER A 371 22.42 -14.49 10.89
CA SER A 371 23.02 -14.79 9.59
C SER A 371 24.44 -14.27 9.47
N THR A 372 25.29 -15.05 8.78
CA THR A 372 26.63 -14.61 8.42
C THR A 372 26.56 -13.88 7.08
N THR A 373 26.74 -12.56 7.09
CA THR A 373 26.84 -11.75 5.87
C THR A 373 28.18 -12.04 5.17
N ILE A 374 28.11 -12.46 3.92
CA ILE A 374 29.30 -12.79 3.11
C ILE A 374 29.31 -11.90 1.87
N TYR A 375 30.37 -11.11 1.73
CA TYR A 375 30.71 -10.40 0.51
C TYR A 375 31.98 -11.01 -0.08
N PRO A 376 31.97 -11.49 -1.35
CA PRO A 376 33.21 -11.93 -1.99
C PRO A 376 34.17 -10.76 -2.18
N SER A 377 35.48 -11.04 -2.15
CA SER A 377 36.54 -10.03 -2.37
C SER A 377 36.40 -9.33 -3.72
N GLU A 378 35.92 -10.04 -4.74
CA GLU A 378 35.61 -9.50 -6.06
C GLU A 378 34.15 -9.78 -6.44
N ILE A 379 33.34 -8.71 -6.51
CA ILE A 379 32.02 -8.78 -7.13
C ILE A 379 32.18 -8.50 -8.61
N ARG A 380 31.96 -9.49 -9.48
CA ARG A 380 32.18 -9.39 -10.91
C ARG A 380 30.95 -8.88 -11.65
N LEU A 381 31.13 -7.80 -12.43
CA LEU A 381 30.16 -7.34 -13.41
C LEU A 381 30.22 -8.21 -14.68
N ARG A 382 29.94 -9.52 -14.59
CA ARG A 382 29.88 -10.37 -15.78
C ARG A 382 28.56 -10.10 -16.51
N ARG A 383 28.64 -9.52 -17.71
CA ARG A 383 27.56 -9.62 -18.71
C ARG A 383 27.57 -11.07 -19.26
N LYS A 384 26.70 -11.94 -18.76
CA LYS A 384 26.28 -13.12 -19.49
C LYS A 384 25.15 -12.72 -20.43
N PHE A 385 25.49 -12.52 -21.70
CA PHE A 385 24.51 -12.74 -22.76
C PHE A 385 24.32 -14.27 -22.81
N SER A 386 23.32 -14.80 -22.09
CA SER A 386 22.86 -16.15 -22.37
C SER A 386 22.18 -16.11 -23.73
N ARG A 387 22.64 -16.97 -24.63
CA ARG A 387 22.10 -17.13 -25.98
C ARG A 387 20.58 -17.31 -25.87
N LEU A 388 19.82 -16.35 -26.36
CA LEU A 388 18.47 -16.59 -26.85
C LEU A 388 18.60 -17.59 -28.00
N SER A 389 18.55 -18.88 -27.71
CA SER A 389 18.27 -19.90 -28.70
C SER A 389 16.76 -19.82 -28.95
N LEU A 390 16.41 -19.09 -30.00
CA LEU A 390 15.17 -19.29 -30.72
C LEU A 390 15.06 -20.78 -31.08
N LYS A 391 14.20 -21.51 -30.41
CA LYS A 391 13.60 -22.76 -30.89
C LYS A 391 12.10 -22.62 -30.74
#